data_095819449328df9b9334f30b67d2fc5f
#
_entry.id   095819449328df9b9334f30b67d2fc5f
#
_cell.length_a   1.000
_cell.length_b   1.000
_cell.length_c   1.000
_cell.angle_alpha   90.00
_cell.angle_beta   90.00
_cell.angle_gamma   90.00
#
_symmetry.space_group_name_H-M   'P 1'
#
loop_
_entity.id
_entity.type
_entity.pdbx_description
1 polymer ?
#
loop_
_entity_poly.entity_id
_entity_poly.type
_entity_poly.pdbx_seq_one_letter_code
_entity_poly.pdbx_strand_id
1 'polypeptide(L)'
;PVRIGAARALLLGPVAVHPTHQGEGIGAWLIREGIERARARGWPRMMLVGDAPYYGRFGFTRLAGVTMPPPTNPERVLGLALQPGAWDHVKGHVTPAA
;
A
#
# COMPACT_ATOMS: atom_id res chain seq x y z
N PRO A 1 -1.34 -7.97 -8.15
CA PRO A 1 -0.88 -8.49 -6.86
C PRO A 1 0.63 -8.69 -6.83
N VAL A 2 1.18 -8.66 -5.64
CA VAL A 2 2.60 -8.88 -5.41
C VAL A 2 2.77 -9.91 -4.30
N ARG A 3 4.00 -10.43 -4.15
CA ARG A 3 4.36 -11.32 -3.06
C ARG A 3 5.53 -10.75 -2.28
N ILE A 4 5.50 -10.98 -0.99
CA ILE A 4 6.63 -10.75 -0.09
C ILE A 4 6.86 -12.09 0.59
N GLY A 5 7.86 -12.86 0.11
CA GLY A 5 8.00 -14.25 0.52
C GLY A 5 6.76 -15.05 0.14
N ALA A 6 6.13 -15.71 1.11
CA ALA A 6 4.89 -16.44 0.91
C ALA A 6 3.63 -15.57 1.04
N ALA A 7 3.77 -14.33 1.51
CA ALA A 7 2.63 -13.45 1.72
C ALA A 7 2.22 -12.75 0.43
N ARG A 8 0.91 -12.68 0.19
CA ARG A 8 0.36 -11.94 -0.94
C ARG A 8 -0.17 -10.60 -0.48
N ALA A 9 0.04 -9.58 -1.29
CA ALA A 9 -0.46 -8.24 -1.02
C ALA A 9 -1.01 -7.62 -2.31
N LEU A 10 -1.93 -6.70 -2.15
CA LEU A 10 -2.41 -5.90 -3.26
C LEU A 10 -1.56 -4.62 -3.30
N LEU A 11 -0.86 -4.43 -4.41
CA LEU A 11 -0.10 -3.21 -4.63
C LEU A 11 -1.03 -2.15 -5.21
N LEU A 12 -1.22 -1.07 -4.47
CA LEU A 12 -1.96 0.07 -4.96
C LEU A 12 -1.05 0.84 -5.91
N GLY A 13 -1.46 0.91 -7.17
CA GLY A 13 -0.71 1.64 -8.18
C GLY A 13 -0.72 3.14 -7.92
N PRO A 14 0.09 3.90 -8.67
CA PRO A 14 0.12 5.33 -8.49
C PRO A 14 -1.28 5.90 -8.72
N VAL A 15 -1.85 6.47 -7.65
CA VAL A 15 -3.07 7.24 -7.77
C VAL A 15 -2.63 8.58 -8.33
N ALA A 16 -2.73 8.71 -9.64
CA ALA A 16 -2.34 9.93 -10.32
C ALA A 16 -3.40 11.01 -10.10
N VAL A 17 -3.44 11.53 -8.87
CA VAL A 17 -4.20 12.75 -8.62
C VAL A 17 -3.30 13.89 -9.05
N HIS A 18 -3.74 14.61 -10.06
CA HIS A 18 -3.02 15.79 -10.51
C HIS A 18 -2.83 16.74 -9.33
N PRO A 19 -1.62 17.33 -9.15
CA PRO A 19 -1.38 18.19 -7.98
C PRO A 19 -2.40 19.31 -7.79
N THR A 20 -2.97 19.81 -8.87
CA THR A 20 -4.00 20.87 -8.80
C THR A 20 -5.32 20.41 -8.19
N HIS A 21 -5.52 19.10 -8.07
CA HIS A 21 -6.75 18.54 -7.52
C HIS A 21 -6.58 17.97 -6.12
N GLN A 22 -5.42 18.08 -5.52
CA GLN A 22 -5.15 17.48 -4.22
C GLN A 22 -6.02 18.04 -3.10
N GLY A 23 -6.43 19.29 -3.21
CA GLY A 23 -7.28 19.92 -2.20
C GLY A 23 -8.76 19.56 -2.32
N GLU A 24 -9.17 18.83 -3.34
CA GLU A 24 -10.58 18.60 -3.64
C GLU A 24 -11.12 17.27 -3.08
N GLY A 25 -10.27 16.49 -2.42
CA GLY A 25 -10.69 15.23 -1.81
C GLY A 25 -10.92 14.07 -2.76
N ILE A 26 -10.75 14.26 -4.06
CA ILE A 26 -10.96 13.21 -5.05
C ILE A 26 -9.97 12.07 -4.85
N GLY A 27 -8.69 12.40 -4.68
CA GLY A 27 -7.67 11.38 -4.44
C GLY A 27 -7.92 10.59 -3.16
N ALA A 28 -8.32 11.28 -2.09
CA ALA A 28 -8.66 10.64 -0.83
C ALA A 28 -9.85 9.69 -0.99
N TRP A 29 -10.87 10.12 -1.72
CA TRP A 29 -12.03 9.27 -1.98
C TRP A 29 -11.65 8.01 -2.75
N LEU A 30 -10.82 8.13 -3.79
CA LEU A 30 -10.36 6.99 -4.57
C LEU A 30 -9.56 6.00 -3.74
N ILE A 31 -8.70 6.50 -2.85
CA ILE A 31 -7.91 5.64 -1.96
C ILE A 31 -8.83 4.88 -1.01
N ARG A 32 -9.79 5.55 -0.39
CA ARG A 32 -10.74 4.91 0.51
C ARG A 32 -11.59 3.87 -0.19
N GLU A 33 -12.05 4.16 -1.41
CA GLU A 33 -12.79 3.19 -2.22
C GLU A 33 -11.94 1.98 -2.55
N GLY A 34 -10.68 2.18 -2.92
CA GLY A 34 -9.75 1.09 -3.19
C GLY A 34 -9.54 0.19 -1.98
N ILE A 35 -9.40 0.78 -0.79
CA ILE A 35 -9.26 0.05 0.46
C ILE A 35 -10.51 -0.79 0.74
N GLU A 36 -11.69 -0.19 0.63
CA GLU A 36 -12.94 -0.90 0.89
C GLU A 36 -13.19 -2.04 -0.09
N ARG A 37 -12.87 -1.84 -1.37
CA ARG A 37 -13.00 -2.89 -2.37
C ARG A 37 -12.03 -4.05 -2.11
N ALA A 38 -10.80 -3.74 -1.73
CA ALA A 38 -9.81 -4.77 -1.40
C ALA A 38 -10.26 -5.57 -0.19
N ARG A 39 -10.77 -4.89 0.84
CA ARG A 39 -11.29 -5.54 2.04
C ARG A 39 -12.48 -6.44 1.70
N ALA A 40 -13.41 -5.96 0.89
CA ALA A 40 -14.59 -6.71 0.47
C ALA A 40 -14.22 -7.97 -0.32
N ARG A 41 -13.11 -7.95 -1.05
CA ARG A 41 -12.61 -9.09 -1.81
C ARG A 41 -11.74 -10.04 -1.00
N GLY A 42 -11.58 -9.77 0.28
CA GLY A 42 -10.85 -10.66 1.18
C GLY A 42 -9.33 -10.51 1.17
N TRP A 43 -8.80 -9.42 0.58
CA TRP A 43 -7.37 -9.18 0.62
C TRP A 43 -6.91 -8.95 2.06
N PRO A 44 -5.89 -9.66 2.53
CA PRO A 44 -5.43 -9.47 3.92
C PRO A 44 -4.63 -8.19 4.11
N ARG A 45 -3.96 -7.71 3.08
CA ARG A 45 -3.05 -6.57 3.17
C ARG A 45 -2.91 -5.83 1.85
N MET A 46 -2.60 -4.54 1.95
CA MET A 46 -2.28 -3.67 0.83
C MET A 46 -0.94 -3.02 1.06
N MET A 47 -0.26 -2.63 -0.01
CA MET A 47 0.94 -1.82 0.07
C MET A 47 0.98 -0.80 -1.07
N LEU A 48 1.80 0.21 -0.89
CA LEU A 48 2.07 1.22 -1.91
C LEU A 48 3.46 1.83 -1.71
N VAL A 49 3.91 2.54 -2.72
CA VAL A 49 5.09 3.40 -2.63
C VAL A 49 4.59 4.84 -2.70
N GLY A 50 4.79 5.61 -1.66
CA GLY A 50 4.25 6.96 -1.62
C GLY A 50 4.70 7.75 -0.40
N ASP A 51 4.03 8.88 -0.19
CA ASP A 51 4.36 9.83 0.86
C ASP A 51 3.73 9.41 2.19
N ALA A 52 4.57 9.10 3.18
CA ALA A 52 4.08 8.61 4.47
C ALA A 52 3.15 9.61 5.18
N PRO A 53 3.45 10.92 5.25
CA PRO A 53 2.53 11.86 5.88
C PRO A 53 1.16 11.91 5.20
N TYR A 54 1.12 11.80 3.89
CA TYR A 54 -0.16 11.82 3.17
C TYR A 54 -0.94 10.52 3.36
N TYR A 55 -0.31 9.38 3.10
CA TYR A 55 -0.99 8.08 3.17
C TYR A 55 -1.24 7.61 4.60
N GLY A 56 -0.51 8.16 5.57
CA GLY A 56 -0.73 7.88 6.98
C GLY A 56 -2.14 8.20 7.44
N ARG A 57 -2.80 9.18 6.81
CA ARG A 57 -4.18 9.53 7.13
C ARG A 57 -5.19 8.42 6.80
N PHE A 58 -4.78 7.44 5.98
CA PHE A 58 -5.60 6.27 5.64
C PHE A 58 -5.19 5.03 6.43
N GLY A 59 -4.21 5.14 7.30
CA GLY A 59 -3.71 4.05 8.12
C GLY A 59 -2.48 3.35 7.57
N PHE A 60 -1.92 3.80 6.46
CA PHE A 60 -0.68 3.24 5.93
C PHE A 60 0.50 3.60 6.81
N THR A 61 1.37 2.62 7.05
CA THR A 61 2.59 2.80 7.83
C THR A 61 3.79 2.23 7.09
N ARG A 62 4.98 2.70 7.43
CA ARG A 62 6.21 2.22 6.82
C ARG A 62 6.41 0.73 7.12
N LEU A 63 6.79 -0.01 6.08
CA LEU A 63 7.09 -1.43 6.17
C LEU A 63 8.61 -1.62 6.28
N ALA A 64 9.13 -1.71 7.49
CA ALA A 64 10.58 -1.75 7.72
C ALA A 64 11.26 -2.99 7.14
N GLY A 65 10.56 -4.12 7.08
CA GLY A 65 11.13 -5.38 6.61
C GLY A 65 10.84 -5.72 5.15
N VAL A 66 10.20 -4.83 4.41
CA VAL A 66 9.79 -5.09 3.03
C VAL A 66 10.63 -4.25 2.08
N THR A 67 11.23 -4.90 1.10
CA THR A 67 12.15 -4.26 0.16
C THR A 67 11.57 -4.27 -1.25
N MET A 68 11.42 -3.07 -1.82
CA MET A 68 11.08 -2.91 -3.24
C MET A 68 12.36 -2.85 -4.08
N PRO A 69 12.30 -3.26 -5.36
CA PRO A 69 13.45 -3.13 -6.24
C PRO A 69 13.92 -1.67 -6.36
N PRO A 70 15.24 -1.43 -6.47
CA PRO A 70 15.75 -0.08 -6.71
C PRO A 70 15.16 0.50 -8.00
N PRO A 71 15.00 1.82 -8.09
CA PRO A 71 15.51 2.87 -7.19
C PRO A 71 14.53 3.31 -6.09
N THR A 72 13.65 2.46 -5.65
CA THR A 72 12.62 2.83 -4.67
C THR A 72 13.26 3.23 -3.33
N ASN A 73 12.83 4.38 -2.80
CA ASN A 73 13.25 4.83 -1.48
C ASN A 73 12.54 3.98 -0.40
N PRO A 74 13.29 3.30 0.49
CA PRO A 74 12.68 2.47 1.53
C PRO A 74 11.70 3.20 2.43
N GLU A 75 11.90 4.51 2.65
CA GLU A 75 11.02 5.34 3.47
C GLU A 75 9.62 5.47 2.88
N ARG A 76 9.47 5.19 1.60
CA ARG A 76 8.20 5.33 0.89
C ARG A 76 7.45 4.01 0.72
N VAL A 77 7.98 2.92 1.23
CA VAL A 77 7.32 1.61 1.16
C VAL A 77 6.36 1.51 2.35
N LEU A 78 5.07 1.57 2.05
CA LEU A 78 4.01 1.66 3.05
C LEU A 78 3.03 0.50 2.93
N GLY A 79 2.45 0.10 4.05
CA GLY A 79 1.47 -0.97 4.07
C GLY A 79 0.29 -0.66 4.97
N LEU A 80 -0.83 -1.29 4.66
CA LEU A 80 -2.06 -1.23 5.43
C LEU A 80 -2.58 -2.65 5.66
N ALA A 81 -2.81 -3.02 6.90
CA ALA A 81 -3.43 -4.29 7.23
C ALA A 81 -4.94 -4.17 7.03
N LEU A 82 -5.50 -5.01 6.17
CA LEU A 82 -6.95 -5.08 5.96
C LEU A 82 -7.58 -6.09 6.92
N GLN A 83 -6.77 -7.01 7.44
CA GLN A 83 -7.14 -7.94 8.50
C GLN A 83 -6.17 -7.75 9.65
N PRO A 84 -6.60 -7.94 10.92
CA PRO A 84 -5.71 -7.74 12.05
C PRO A 84 -4.42 -8.55 11.94
N GLY A 85 -3.28 -7.90 12.17
CA GLY A 85 -1.99 -8.57 12.16
C GLY A 85 -1.46 -8.98 10.79
N ALA A 86 -2.08 -8.53 9.69
CA ALA A 86 -1.74 -9.02 8.37
C ALA A 86 -0.30 -8.71 7.94
N TRP A 87 0.32 -7.68 8.49
CA TRP A 87 1.71 -7.36 8.21
C TRP A 87 2.69 -7.90 9.25
N ASP A 88 2.20 -8.55 10.30
CA ASP A 88 3.07 -9.12 11.32
C ASP A 88 3.93 -10.22 10.71
N HIS A 89 5.24 -10.13 10.94
CA HIS A 89 6.21 -11.10 10.42
C HIS A 89 6.34 -11.17 8.89
N VAL A 90 5.70 -10.25 8.16
CA VAL A 90 5.87 -10.19 6.70
C VAL A 90 7.11 -9.37 6.38
N LYS A 91 8.09 -10.01 5.74
CA LYS A 91 9.34 -9.35 5.36
C LYS A 91 9.96 -10.06 4.16
N GLY A 92 10.80 -9.34 3.44
CA GLY A 92 11.48 -9.83 2.25
C GLY A 92 11.33 -8.91 1.07
N HIS A 93 11.73 -9.41 -0.10
CA HIS A 93 11.64 -8.66 -1.35
C HIS A 93 10.25 -8.77 -1.96
N VAL A 94 9.78 -7.66 -2.53
CA VAL A 94 8.53 -7.64 -3.26
C VAL A 94 8.77 -8.18 -4.68
N THR A 95 7.98 -9.15 -5.08
CA THR A 95 8.05 -9.73 -6.42
C THR A 95 6.64 -9.76 -7.02
N PRO A 96 6.53 -9.73 -8.37
CA PRO A 96 5.22 -9.89 -8.99
C PRO A 96 4.60 -11.23 -8.63
N ALA A 97 3.29 -11.23 -8.40
CA ALA A 97 2.52 -12.46 -8.20
C ALA A 97 1.68 -12.71 -9.46
N ALA A 98 1.77 -13.91 -9.97
CA ALA A 98 0.97 -14.30 -11.12
C ALA A 98 -0.50 -14.45 -10.74
#